data_ae3d947fbea053bc565a8e5daa1bc885
#
_entry.id   ae3d947fbea053bc565a8e5daa1bc885
#
_cell.length_a   1.000
_cell.length_b   1.000
_cell.length_c   1.000
_cell.angle_alpha   90.00
_cell.angle_beta   90.00
_cell.angle_gamma   90.00
#
_symmetry.space_group_name_H-M   'P 1'
#
loop_
_entity.id
_entity.type
_entity.pdbx_description
1 polymer ?
#
loop_
_entity_poly.entity_id
_entity_poly.type
_entity_poly.pdbx_seq_one_letter_code
_entity_poly.pdbx_strand_id
1 'polypeptide(L)'
;MSKSMSSASNADVNKRSRKLENKIKRDKLIIYIVVYTFLALLVLVSVVPFWIVLINSTRDGMSISTQGMSLFPGKSLVENYKILTSNADVVQGFLNSLKISILVTILSGYFSALTAYGFHMYNFRGKNFLFGIILVFMMVPSQLAFLGYVKWMTQLGLMDTHAALIIPSIASIGTVFFLRAYISSSLSKELIESARIDGAGELYIFHRIALPLMAPGVATMSIFTFIGSWNNYLSARVILSSKGKETLPMVISSLKALKIWHQNQGAIYLGFAISIIPIVVVFIFASKYLIENISAGAVKG
;
A
#
# COMPACT_ATOMS: atom_id res chain seq x y z
N MET A 1 -62.57 40.92 2.97
CA MET A 1 -61.81 40.54 1.73
C MET A 1 -60.30 40.31 1.92
N SER A 2 -59.66 40.86 2.94
CA SER A 2 -58.16 40.74 3.11
C SER A 2 -57.66 39.37 3.62
N LYS A 3 -58.46 38.62 4.41
CA LYS A 3 -58.02 37.27 4.93
C LYS A 3 -58.04 36.15 3.88
N SER A 4 -58.87 36.26 2.82
CA SER A 4 -58.91 35.22 1.76
C SER A 4 -57.69 35.29 0.77
N MET A 5 -57.16 36.49 0.55
CA MET A 5 -56.02 36.70 -0.31
C MET A 5 -54.67 36.20 0.35
N SER A 6 -54.58 36.31 1.68
CA SER A 6 -53.44 35.82 2.45
C SER A 6 -53.32 34.26 2.50
N SER A 7 -54.49 33.59 2.58
CA SER A 7 -54.53 32.11 2.62
C SER A 7 -54.21 31.46 1.27
N ALA A 8 -54.62 32.07 0.17
CA ALA A 8 -54.30 31.60 -1.17
C ALA A 8 -52.80 31.76 -1.52
N SER A 9 -52.19 32.88 -1.09
CA SER A 9 -50.72 33.10 -1.24
C SER A 9 -49.89 32.08 -0.48
N ASN A 10 -50.26 31.75 0.76
CA ASN A 10 -49.55 30.75 1.57
C ASN A 10 -49.69 29.33 1.02
N ALA A 11 -50.83 28.98 0.44
CA ALA A 11 -51.04 27.67 -0.20
C ALA A 11 -50.14 27.49 -1.46
N ASP A 12 -49.96 28.53 -2.26
CA ASP A 12 -49.10 28.52 -3.45
C ASP A 12 -47.62 28.49 -3.08
N VAL A 13 -47.19 29.19 -2.06
CA VAL A 13 -45.81 29.12 -1.53
C VAL A 13 -45.50 27.72 -1.03
N ASN A 14 -46.39 27.09 -0.24
CA ASN A 14 -46.24 25.73 0.26
C ASN A 14 -46.22 24.67 -0.88
N LYS A 15 -46.99 24.89 -1.95
CA LYS A 15 -47.00 23.99 -3.11
C LYS A 15 -45.69 24.09 -3.93
N ARG A 16 -45.13 25.29 -4.04
CA ARG A 16 -43.83 25.52 -4.71
C ARG A 16 -42.66 24.95 -3.89
N SER A 17 -42.64 25.12 -2.57
CA SER A 17 -41.63 24.57 -1.70
C SER A 17 -41.63 23.03 -1.73
N ARG A 18 -42.79 22.37 -1.65
CA ARG A 18 -42.92 20.91 -1.81
C ARG A 18 -42.45 20.40 -3.18
N LYS A 19 -42.72 21.12 -4.26
CA LYS A 19 -42.23 20.78 -5.60
C LYS A 19 -40.69 20.88 -5.69
N LEU A 20 -40.13 21.93 -5.09
CA LEU A 20 -38.66 22.11 -5.01
C LEU A 20 -38.00 21.03 -4.18
N GLU A 21 -38.55 20.71 -3.00
CA GLU A 21 -38.04 19.62 -2.16
C GLU A 21 -38.07 18.25 -2.88
N ASN A 22 -39.18 17.95 -3.56
CA ASN A 22 -39.31 16.72 -4.33
C ASN A 22 -38.33 16.67 -5.52
N LYS A 23 -38.10 17.82 -6.18
CA LYS A 23 -37.10 17.93 -7.24
C LYS A 23 -35.68 17.68 -6.68
N ILE A 24 -35.34 18.35 -5.58
CA ILE A 24 -34.03 18.16 -4.91
C ILE A 24 -33.83 16.70 -4.47
N LYS A 25 -34.85 16.07 -3.88
CA LYS A 25 -34.81 14.64 -3.48
C LYS A 25 -34.59 13.73 -4.69
N ARG A 26 -35.32 13.99 -5.80
CA ARG A 26 -35.14 13.20 -7.03
C ARG A 26 -33.76 13.38 -7.65
N ASP A 27 -33.28 14.62 -7.73
CA ASP A 27 -31.97 14.93 -8.30
C ASP A 27 -30.84 14.31 -7.46
N LYS A 28 -30.94 14.35 -6.12
CA LYS A 28 -30.05 13.62 -5.20
C LYS A 28 -30.10 12.11 -5.42
N LEU A 29 -31.29 11.52 -5.60
CA LEU A 29 -31.43 10.09 -5.84
C LEU A 29 -30.80 9.69 -7.16
N ILE A 30 -30.96 10.48 -8.22
CA ILE A 30 -30.31 10.22 -9.52
C ILE A 30 -28.77 10.28 -9.37
N ILE A 31 -28.26 11.30 -8.68
CA ILE A 31 -26.82 11.43 -8.41
C ILE A 31 -26.31 10.19 -7.63
N TYR A 32 -27.00 9.76 -6.59
CA TYR A 32 -26.63 8.57 -5.84
C TYR A 32 -26.62 7.31 -6.72
N ILE A 33 -27.66 7.10 -7.54
CA ILE A 33 -27.73 5.95 -8.45
C ILE A 33 -26.53 5.98 -9.41
N VAL A 34 -26.24 7.11 -10.04
CA VAL A 34 -25.11 7.25 -10.97
C VAL A 34 -23.78 6.98 -10.27
N VAL A 35 -23.56 7.61 -9.11
CA VAL A 35 -22.32 7.43 -8.35
C VAL A 35 -22.15 5.99 -7.88
N TYR A 36 -23.17 5.37 -7.29
CA TYR A 36 -23.07 3.97 -6.83
C TYR A 36 -22.94 2.98 -7.98
N THR A 37 -23.60 3.22 -9.12
CA THR A 37 -23.42 2.39 -10.32
C THR A 37 -22.00 2.50 -10.84
N PHE A 38 -21.45 3.71 -10.92
CA PHE A 38 -20.05 3.92 -11.33
C PHE A 38 -19.06 3.24 -10.37
N LEU A 39 -19.27 3.40 -9.06
CA LEU A 39 -18.43 2.74 -8.04
C LEU A 39 -18.55 1.21 -8.12
N ALA A 40 -19.74 0.67 -8.33
CA ALA A 40 -19.94 -0.77 -8.50
C ALA A 40 -19.21 -1.31 -9.73
N LEU A 41 -19.25 -0.59 -10.85
CA LEU A 41 -18.49 -0.94 -12.06
C LEU A 41 -16.98 -0.88 -11.81
N LEU A 42 -16.48 0.14 -11.12
CA LEU A 42 -15.06 0.23 -10.76
C LEU A 42 -14.63 -0.95 -9.88
N VAL A 43 -15.42 -1.30 -8.87
CA VAL A 43 -15.14 -2.46 -8.00
C VAL A 43 -15.11 -3.74 -8.83
N LEU A 44 -16.09 -3.95 -9.72
CA LEU A 44 -16.16 -5.12 -10.57
C LEU A 44 -14.92 -5.23 -11.46
N VAL A 45 -14.55 -4.16 -12.17
CA VAL A 45 -13.36 -4.13 -13.04
C VAL A 45 -12.09 -4.39 -12.24
N SER A 46 -12.00 -3.86 -11.01
CA SER A 46 -10.83 -4.04 -10.14
C SER A 46 -10.72 -5.47 -9.58
N VAL A 47 -11.84 -6.13 -9.29
CA VAL A 47 -11.87 -7.47 -8.66
C VAL A 47 -11.71 -8.58 -9.70
N VAL A 48 -12.18 -8.38 -10.94
CA VAL A 48 -12.15 -9.43 -12.00
C VAL A 48 -10.75 -10.01 -12.24
N PRO A 49 -9.63 -9.24 -12.33
CA PRO A 49 -8.31 -9.82 -12.52
C PRO A 49 -7.90 -10.76 -11.38
N PHE A 50 -8.20 -10.41 -10.14
CA PHE A 50 -7.91 -11.24 -8.97
C PHE A 50 -8.78 -12.51 -8.98
N TRP A 51 -10.06 -12.37 -9.33
CA TRP A 51 -10.97 -13.50 -9.50
C TRP A 51 -10.44 -14.47 -10.55
N ILE A 52 -10.01 -13.97 -11.71
CA ILE A 52 -9.41 -14.80 -12.77
C ILE A 52 -8.20 -15.57 -12.27
N VAL A 53 -7.30 -14.93 -11.50
CA VAL A 53 -6.12 -15.59 -10.92
C VAL A 53 -6.54 -16.70 -9.97
N LEU A 54 -7.46 -16.43 -9.04
CA LEU A 54 -7.94 -17.41 -8.05
C LEU A 54 -8.63 -18.59 -8.73
N ILE A 55 -9.50 -18.34 -9.68
CA ILE A 55 -10.25 -19.39 -10.38
C ILE A 55 -9.32 -20.26 -11.24
N ASN A 56 -8.42 -19.63 -12.02
CA ASN A 56 -7.53 -20.41 -12.88
C ASN A 56 -6.43 -21.13 -12.10
N SER A 57 -6.15 -20.77 -10.85
CA SER A 57 -5.31 -21.56 -9.95
C SER A 57 -5.90 -22.95 -9.62
N THR A 58 -7.22 -23.13 -9.80
CA THR A 58 -7.94 -24.38 -9.58
C THR A 58 -8.11 -25.22 -10.87
N ARG A 59 -7.69 -24.69 -12.03
CA ARG A 59 -7.87 -25.34 -13.33
C ARG A 59 -6.60 -26.05 -13.77
N ASP A 60 -6.77 -27.08 -14.58
CA ASP A 60 -5.68 -27.76 -15.27
C ASP A 60 -4.99 -26.80 -16.27
N GLY A 61 -3.65 -26.88 -16.33
CA GLY A 61 -2.86 -26.01 -17.19
C GLY A 61 -3.09 -26.20 -18.67
N MET A 62 -3.38 -27.44 -19.11
CA MET A 62 -3.72 -27.75 -20.50
C MET A 62 -5.05 -27.13 -20.89
N SER A 63 -6.05 -27.21 -20.01
CA SER A 63 -7.37 -26.58 -20.23
C SER A 63 -7.24 -25.05 -20.35
N ILE A 64 -6.36 -24.42 -19.55
CA ILE A 64 -6.10 -22.96 -19.66
C ILE A 64 -5.44 -22.64 -21.00
N SER A 65 -4.48 -23.46 -21.43
CA SER A 65 -3.76 -23.24 -22.70
C SER A 65 -4.65 -23.41 -23.93
N THR A 66 -5.59 -24.35 -23.91
CA THR A 66 -6.44 -24.71 -25.08
C THR A 66 -7.76 -23.95 -25.11
N GLN A 67 -8.38 -23.73 -23.96
CA GLN A 67 -9.71 -23.10 -23.83
C GLN A 67 -9.64 -21.64 -23.35
N GLY A 68 -8.46 -21.18 -22.95
CA GLY A 68 -8.27 -19.87 -22.34
C GLY A 68 -8.67 -19.80 -20.87
N MET A 69 -8.62 -18.58 -20.33
CA MET A 69 -9.01 -18.30 -18.95
C MET A 69 -10.53 -18.46 -18.77
N SER A 70 -10.95 -18.93 -17.58
CA SER A 70 -12.35 -19.09 -17.22
C SER A 70 -12.70 -18.27 -15.99
N LEU A 71 -13.97 -17.96 -15.84
CA LEU A 71 -14.55 -17.37 -14.63
C LEU A 71 -15.07 -18.45 -13.66
N PHE A 72 -15.09 -19.73 -14.07
CA PHE A 72 -15.57 -20.85 -13.28
C PHE A 72 -14.42 -21.75 -12.81
N PRO A 73 -14.47 -22.26 -11.55
CA PRO A 73 -13.40 -23.05 -10.97
C PRO A 73 -13.26 -24.43 -11.63
N GLY A 74 -12.04 -24.97 -11.57
CA GLY A 74 -11.72 -26.35 -11.92
C GLY A 74 -11.57 -27.22 -10.67
N LYS A 75 -10.97 -28.43 -10.87
CA LYS A 75 -10.75 -29.41 -9.79
C LYS A 75 -9.27 -29.75 -9.57
N SER A 76 -8.35 -29.02 -10.21
CA SER A 76 -6.91 -29.35 -10.25
C SER A 76 -6.08 -28.61 -9.21
N LEU A 77 -6.69 -28.00 -8.15
CA LEU A 77 -5.96 -27.23 -7.15
C LEU A 77 -4.84 -28.05 -6.47
N VAL A 78 -5.13 -29.28 -6.06
CA VAL A 78 -4.17 -30.16 -5.37
C VAL A 78 -3.03 -30.58 -6.31
N GLU A 79 -3.34 -30.86 -7.56
CA GLU A 79 -2.34 -31.18 -8.58
C GLU A 79 -1.44 -29.98 -8.88
N ASN A 80 -2.02 -28.80 -9.08
CA ASN A 80 -1.29 -27.56 -9.26
C ASN A 80 -0.36 -27.25 -8.07
N TYR A 81 -0.79 -27.52 -6.84
CA TYR A 81 0.04 -27.38 -5.65
C TYR A 81 1.24 -28.35 -5.68
N LYS A 82 1.02 -29.61 -6.02
CA LYS A 82 2.12 -30.60 -6.17
C LYS A 82 3.12 -30.18 -7.24
N ILE A 83 2.63 -29.76 -8.41
CA ILE A 83 3.46 -29.27 -9.52
C ILE A 83 4.26 -28.03 -9.07
N LEU A 84 3.61 -27.09 -8.41
CA LEU A 84 4.24 -25.86 -7.93
C LEU A 84 5.38 -26.16 -6.96
N THR A 85 5.15 -27.00 -5.95
CA THR A 85 6.12 -27.32 -4.89
C THR A 85 7.21 -28.29 -5.32
N SER A 86 6.97 -29.14 -6.34
CA SER A 86 8.01 -30.03 -6.88
C SER A 86 9.00 -29.33 -7.81
N ASN A 87 8.60 -28.20 -8.42
CA ASN A 87 9.44 -27.48 -9.38
C ASN A 87 10.11 -26.24 -8.79
N ALA A 88 9.66 -25.76 -7.63
CA ALA A 88 10.20 -24.56 -7.01
C ALA A 88 9.99 -24.57 -5.49
N ASP A 89 10.94 -24.02 -4.75
CA ASP A 89 10.82 -23.83 -3.30
C ASP A 89 9.99 -22.58 -2.97
N VAL A 90 8.69 -22.70 -3.20
CA VAL A 90 7.71 -21.60 -3.01
C VAL A 90 7.60 -21.22 -1.54
N VAL A 91 7.73 -22.20 -0.63
CA VAL A 91 7.64 -21.96 0.82
C VAL A 91 8.82 -21.11 1.27
N GLN A 92 10.04 -21.46 0.87
CA GLN A 92 11.23 -20.68 1.19
C GLN A 92 11.16 -19.28 0.56
N GLY A 93 10.76 -19.18 -0.71
CA GLY A 93 10.57 -17.89 -1.38
C GLY A 93 9.54 -16.99 -0.71
N PHE A 94 8.43 -17.58 -0.24
CA PHE A 94 7.39 -16.89 0.53
C PHE A 94 7.95 -16.35 1.87
N LEU A 95 8.65 -17.20 2.63
CA LEU A 95 9.24 -16.81 3.91
C LEU A 95 10.33 -15.75 3.75
N ASN A 96 11.15 -15.85 2.71
CA ASN A 96 12.15 -14.83 2.39
C ASN A 96 11.50 -13.48 2.08
N SER A 97 10.48 -13.47 1.21
CA SER A 97 9.73 -12.24 0.88
C SER A 97 9.07 -11.65 2.11
N LEU A 98 8.45 -12.48 2.95
CA LEU A 98 7.77 -12.03 4.17
C LEU A 98 8.79 -11.40 5.15
N LYS A 99 9.91 -12.08 5.40
CA LYS A 99 10.99 -11.58 6.24
C LYS A 99 11.51 -10.23 5.73
N ILE A 100 11.85 -10.13 4.44
CA ILE A 100 12.39 -8.91 3.85
C ILE A 100 11.34 -7.79 3.97
N SER A 101 10.09 -8.02 3.56
CA SER A 101 9.06 -6.99 3.54
C SER A 101 8.69 -6.50 4.93
N ILE A 102 8.64 -7.39 5.94
CA ILE A 102 8.39 -6.99 7.33
C ILE A 102 9.53 -6.13 7.85
N LEU A 103 10.79 -6.56 7.68
CA LEU A 103 11.95 -5.81 8.17
C LEU A 103 12.08 -4.45 7.47
N VAL A 104 11.91 -4.41 6.15
CA VAL A 104 11.88 -3.16 5.37
C VAL A 104 10.80 -2.22 5.91
N THR A 105 9.60 -2.73 6.15
CA THR A 105 8.47 -1.92 6.62
C THR A 105 8.71 -1.35 8.01
N ILE A 106 9.17 -2.18 8.96
CA ILE A 106 9.43 -1.76 10.34
C ILE A 106 10.56 -0.73 10.38
N LEU A 107 11.69 -1.03 9.73
CA LEU A 107 12.86 -0.16 9.76
C LEU A 107 12.59 1.15 9.03
N SER A 108 11.99 1.10 7.84
CA SER A 108 11.62 2.31 7.09
C SER A 108 10.63 3.16 7.87
N GLY A 109 9.58 2.57 8.43
CA GLY A 109 8.57 3.29 9.21
C GLY A 109 9.17 3.97 10.44
N TYR A 110 9.95 3.23 11.23
CA TYR A 110 10.56 3.73 12.46
C TYR A 110 11.58 4.86 12.21
N PHE A 111 12.55 4.63 11.33
CA PHE A 111 13.60 5.62 11.07
C PHE A 111 13.06 6.85 10.30
N SER A 112 12.08 6.66 9.43
CA SER A 112 11.42 7.79 8.77
C SER A 112 10.59 8.62 9.76
N ALA A 113 9.91 7.97 10.72
CA ALA A 113 9.18 8.69 11.77
C ALA A 113 10.14 9.48 12.66
N LEU A 114 11.25 8.88 13.08
CA LEU A 114 12.28 9.53 13.87
C LEU A 114 12.88 10.74 13.13
N THR A 115 13.19 10.58 11.85
CA THR A 115 13.71 11.65 10.98
C THR A 115 12.70 12.77 10.80
N ALA A 116 11.44 12.44 10.52
CA ALA A 116 10.35 13.41 10.36
C ALA A 116 10.11 14.20 11.66
N TYR A 117 10.12 13.51 12.80
CA TYR A 117 10.04 14.11 14.13
C TYR A 117 11.19 15.10 14.35
N GLY A 118 12.44 14.69 14.07
CA GLY A 118 13.62 15.54 14.16
C GLY A 118 13.50 16.81 13.31
N PHE A 119 13.06 16.68 12.06
CA PHE A 119 12.81 17.84 11.18
C PHE A 119 11.64 18.71 11.63
N HIS A 120 10.65 18.19 12.34
CA HIS A 120 9.52 18.97 12.81
C HIS A 120 9.85 19.73 14.10
N MET A 121 10.40 19.04 15.08
CA MET A 121 10.55 19.56 16.45
C MET A 121 11.78 20.43 16.66
N TYR A 122 12.89 20.09 16.00
CA TYR A 122 14.15 20.81 16.26
C TYR A 122 14.45 21.87 15.23
N ASN A 123 15.05 22.98 15.72
CA ASN A 123 15.66 24.01 14.89
C ASN A 123 17.19 23.85 14.97
N PHE A 124 17.81 23.42 13.89
CA PHE A 124 19.26 23.23 13.79
C PHE A 124 19.82 23.88 12.52
N ARG A 125 21.11 24.20 12.53
CA ARG A 125 21.81 24.80 11.38
C ARG A 125 21.81 23.80 10.21
N GLY A 126 21.40 24.26 9.03
CA GLY A 126 21.33 23.43 7.83
C GLY A 126 20.01 22.62 7.66
N LYS A 127 19.02 22.75 8.57
CA LYS A 127 17.72 22.06 8.48
C LYS A 127 17.06 22.19 7.10
N ASN A 128 16.95 23.42 6.60
CA ASN A 128 16.30 23.66 5.29
C ASN A 128 17.13 23.13 4.13
N PHE A 129 18.45 23.21 4.22
CA PHE A 129 19.36 22.66 3.23
C PHE A 129 19.25 21.12 3.16
N LEU A 130 19.30 20.44 4.29
CA LEU A 130 19.15 18.98 4.35
C LEU A 130 17.77 18.52 3.86
N PHE A 131 16.72 19.27 4.21
CA PHE A 131 15.40 18.95 3.68
C PHE A 131 15.31 19.23 2.17
N GLY A 132 15.97 20.28 1.68
CA GLY A 132 16.11 20.55 0.25
C GLY A 132 16.80 19.39 -0.49
N ILE A 133 17.84 18.79 0.09
CA ILE A 133 18.49 17.59 -0.46
C ILE A 133 17.48 16.43 -0.58
N ILE A 134 16.65 16.18 0.44
CA ILE A 134 15.59 15.16 0.39
C ILE A 134 14.66 15.41 -0.80
N LEU A 135 14.23 16.68 -1.02
CA LEU A 135 13.37 17.04 -2.15
C LEU A 135 14.04 16.82 -3.50
N VAL A 136 15.32 17.18 -3.63
CA VAL A 136 16.09 16.94 -4.86
C VAL A 136 16.18 15.45 -5.17
N PHE A 137 16.49 14.63 -4.17
CA PHE A 137 16.55 13.17 -4.37
C PHE A 137 15.20 12.55 -4.73
N MET A 138 14.06 13.12 -4.30
CA MET A 138 12.74 12.67 -4.74
C MET A 138 12.50 12.91 -6.24
N MET A 139 13.20 13.84 -6.86
CA MET A 139 13.10 14.13 -8.29
C MET A 139 13.97 13.21 -9.15
N VAL A 140 14.91 12.46 -8.54
CA VAL A 140 15.77 11.51 -9.26
C VAL A 140 14.96 10.29 -9.66
N PRO A 141 14.93 9.92 -10.96
CA PRO A 141 14.27 8.70 -11.41
C PRO A 141 14.86 7.47 -10.70
N SER A 142 14.00 6.65 -10.10
CA SER A 142 14.42 5.47 -9.34
C SER A 142 15.27 4.49 -10.15
N GLN A 143 15.06 4.42 -11.47
CA GLN A 143 15.83 3.58 -12.40
C GLN A 143 17.30 3.99 -12.47
N LEU A 144 17.59 5.29 -12.43
CA LEU A 144 18.98 5.80 -12.41
C LEU A 144 19.64 5.54 -11.05
N ALA A 145 18.90 5.75 -9.96
CA ALA A 145 19.38 5.46 -8.61
C ALA A 145 19.71 3.97 -8.42
N PHE A 146 19.03 3.08 -9.15
CA PHE A 146 19.25 1.64 -9.06
C PHE A 146 20.67 1.22 -9.48
N LEU A 147 21.27 1.83 -10.50
CA LEU A 147 22.64 1.54 -10.92
C LEU A 147 23.66 1.89 -9.83
N GLY A 148 23.47 3.05 -9.20
CA GLY A 148 24.29 3.46 -8.06
C GLY A 148 24.13 2.54 -6.85
N TYR A 149 22.91 2.10 -6.58
CA TYR A 149 22.57 1.15 -5.53
C TYR A 149 23.31 -0.19 -5.70
N VAL A 150 23.26 -0.79 -6.91
CA VAL A 150 23.94 -2.06 -7.18
C VAL A 150 25.46 -1.92 -6.98
N LYS A 151 26.05 -0.83 -7.52
CA LYS A 151 27.48 -0.55 -7.33
C LYS A 151 27.84 -0.42 -5.85
N TRP A 152 27.02 0.27 -5.08
CA TRP A 152 27.23 0.44 -3.64
C TRP A 152 27.14 -0.86 -2.88
N MET A 153 26.13 -1.71 -3.16
CA MET A 153 26.00 -3.02 -2.54
C MET A 153 27.18 -3.93 -2.87
N THR A 154 27.73 -3.84 -4.09
CA THR A 154 28.94 -4.58 -4.48
C THR A 154 30.16 -4.11 -3.67
N GLN A 155 30.35 -2.80 -3.53
CA GLN A 155 31.47 -2.24 -2.75
C GLN A 155 31.41 -2.59 -1.26
N LEU A 156 30.19 -2.70 -0.70
CA LEU A 156 29.98 -3.11 0.70
C LEU A 156 30.06 -4.63 0.91
N GLY A 157 30.26 -5.43 -0.15
CA GLY A 157 30.26 -6.89 -0.03
C GLY A 157 28.89 -7.49 0.34
N LEU A 158 27.79 -6.76 0.09
CA LEU A 158 26.44 -7.15 0.45
C LEU A 158 25.70 -7.89 -0.68
N MET A 159 26.33 -8.09 -1.84
CA MET A 159 25.74 -8.89 -2.91
C MET A 159 25.38 -10.28 -2.41
N ASP A 160 24.30 -10.82 -2.94
CA ASP A 160 23.76 -12.12 -2.55
C ASP A 160 23.36 -12.24 -1.07
N THR A 161 22.88 -11.12 -0.48
CA THR A 161 22.35 -11.11 0.89
C THR A 161 21.00 -10.41 0.98
N HIS A 162 20.11 -10.85 1.89
CA HIS A 162 18.87 -10.14 2.18
C HIS A 162 19.12 -8.76 2.81
N ALA A 163 20.27 -8.57 3.48
CA ALA A 163 20.66 -7.30 4.06
C ALA A 163 20.76 -6.18 3.02
N ALA A 164 21.24 -6.50 1.81
CA ALA A 164 21.27 -5.55 0.71
C ALA A 164 19.88 -4.99 0.36
N LEU A 165 18.83 -5.78 0.46
CA LEU A 165 17.45 -5.35 0.20
C LEU A 165 16.83 -4.60 1.38
N ILE A 166 17.31 -4.84 2.60
CA ILE A 166 16.73 -4.32 3.85
C ILE A 166 17.38 -3.00 4.27
N ILE A 167 18.72 -2.95 4.33
CA ILE A 167 19.45 -1.80 4.91
C ILE A 167 19.15 -0.47 4.21
N PRO A 168 19.14 -0.38 2.86
CA PRO A 168 18.88 0.90 2.20
C PRO A 168 17.48 1.47 2.45
N SER A 169 16.52 0.62 2.83
CA SER A 169 15.14 1.03 3.13
C SER A 169 15.00 1.87 4.40
N ILE A 170 16.00 1.84 5.28
CA ILE A 170 16.05 2.68 6.50
C ILE A 170 15.93 4.17 6.14
N ALA A 171 16.47 4.57 5.00
CA ALA A 171 16.46 5.95 4.50
C ALA A 171 15.35 6.16 3.43
N SER A 172 14.09 5.92 3.77
CA SER A 172 12.97 6.10 2.84
C SER A 172 12.59 7.58 2.69
N ILE A 173 13.08 8.20 1.64
CA ILE A 173 12.87 9.63 1.33
C ILE A 173 11.38 9.99 1.25
N GLY A 174 10.58 9.20 0.51
CA GLY A 174 9.14 9.43 0.36
C GLY A 174 8.37 9.30 1.67
N THR A 175 8.75 8.35 2.52
CA THR A 175 8.13 8.16 3.84
C THR A 175 8.48 9.31 4.78
N VAL A 176 9.73 9.78 4.79
CA VAL A 176 10.16 10.96 5.58
C VAL A 176 9.38 12.21 5.16
N PHE A 177 9.28 12.45 3.86
CA PHE A 177 8.53 13.59 3.33
C PHE A 177 7.07 13.58 3.76
N PHE A 178 6.39 12.45 3.56
CA PHE A 178 4.99 12.28 3.94
C PHE A 178 4.79 12.46 5.45
N LEU A 179 5.61 11.78 6.27
CA LEU A 179 5.47 11.86 7.73
C LEU A 179 5.78 13.25 8.27
N ARG A 180 6.69 14.00 7.65
CA ARG A 180 6.93 15.39 8.04
C ARG A 180 5.71 16.29 7.76
N ALA A 181 5.03 16.09 6.64
CA ALA A 181 3.79 16.80 6.35
C ALA A 181 2.66 16.39 7.32
N TYR A 182 2.54 15.09 7.59
CA TYR A 182 1.55 14.55 8.53
C TYR A 182 1.74 15.08 9.96
N ILE A 183 2.96 15.04 10.49
CA ILE A 183 3.26 15.45 11.86
C ILE A 183 2.97 16.96 12.09
N SER A 184 3.09 17.78 11.07
CA SER A 184 2.81 19.21 11.17
C SER A 184 1.34 19.53 11.48
N SER A 185 0.43 18.59 11.21
CA SER A 185 -1.00 18.71 11.49
C SER A 185 -1.49 17.89 12.68
N SER A 186 -0.72 16.88 13.10
CA SER A 186 -1.12 15.89 14.12
C SER A 186 -0.40 16.03 15.45
N LEU A 187 0.73 16.74 15.51
CA LEU A 187 1.54 16.92 16.72
C LEU A 187 1.79 18.38 16.99
N SER A 188 1.21 18.92 18.09
CA SER A 188 1.50 20.27 18.53
C SER A 188 2.87 20.34 19.23
N LYS A 189 3.56 21.47 19.05
CA LYS A 189 4.85 21.71 19.72
C LYS A 189 4.67 21.91 21.22
N GLU A 190 3.57 22.54 21.60
CA GLU A 190 3.23 22.84 22.99
C GLU A 190 3.10 21.55 23.83
N LEU A 191 2.56 20.48 23.25
CA LEU A 191 2.47 19.18 23.90
C LEU A 191 3.86 18.61 24.22
N ILE A 192 4.80 18.75 23.31
CA ILE A 192 6.18 18.28 23.49
C ILE A 192 6.94 19.16 24.49
N GLU A 193 6.73 20.46 24.41
CA GLU A 193 7.35 21.43 25.35
C GLU A 193 6.86 21.20 26.79
N SER A 194 5.56 20.95 26.99
CA SER A 194 5.03 20.57 28.30
C SER A 194 5.68 19.32 28.88
N ALA A 195 5.84 18.27 28.04
CA ALA A 195 6.49 17.02 28.47
C ALA A 195 7.98 17.25 28.84
N ARG A 196 8.67 18.19 28.16
CA ARG A 196 10.03 18.57 28.53
C ARG A 196 10.09 19.31 29.88
N ILE A 197 9.13 20.19 30.14
CA ILE A 197 9.01 20.89 31.42
C ILE A 197 8.78 19.89 32.56
N ASP A 198 8.00 18.84 32.30
CA ASP A 198 7.78 17.72 33.24
C ASP A 198 9.01 16.81 33.41
N GLY A 199 10.14 17.12 32.76
CA GLY A 199 11.41 16.40 32.88
C GLY A 199 11.52 15.14 32.02
N ALA A 200 10.62 14.92 31.06
CA ALA A 200 10.70 13.77 30.16
C ALA A 200 11.87 13.90 29.19
N GLY A 201 12.67 12.83 29.05
CA GLY A 201 13.78 12.77 28.09
C GLY A 201 13.28 12.63 26.64
N GLU A 202 14.08 13.10 25.68
CA GLU A 202 13.70 13.17 24.26
C GLU A 202 13.32 11.81 23.64
N LEU A 203 14.02 10.74 23.98
CA LEU A 203 13.67 9.39 23.48
C LEU A 203 12.35 8.89 24.09
N TYR A 204 12.08 9.22 25.35
CA TYR A 204 10.81 8.91 25.99
C TYR A 204 9.66 9.67 25.29
N ILE A 205 9.84 10.97 25.06
CA ILE A 205 8.86 11.81 24.36
C ILE A 205 8.59 11.26 22.97
N PHE A 206 9.64 10.90 22.21
CA PHE A 206 9.44 10.31 20.88
C PHE A 206 8.61 9.02 20.94
N HIS A 207 9.00 8.05 21.79
CA HIS A 207 8.35 6.74 21.79
C HIS A 207 6.97 6.75 22.46
N ARG A 208 6.76 7.56 23.49
CA ARG A 208 5.53 7.54 24.28
C ARG A 208 4.50 8.59 23.88
N ILE A 209 4.92 9.66 23.22
CA ILE A 209 4.03 10.75 22.81
C ILE A 209 4.00 10.90 21.31
N ALA A 210 5.15 11.17 20.66
CA ALA A 210 5.17 11.50 19.25
C ALA A 210 4.83 10.30 18.34
N LEU A 211 5.48 9.14 18.54
CA LEU A 211 5.29 7.96 17.70
C LEU A 211 3.84 7.42 17.74
N PRO A 212 3.16 7.31 18.89
CA PRO A 212 1.73 6.98 18.93
C PRO A 212 0.83 7.95 18.17
N LEU A 213 1.08 9.26 18.28
CA LEU A 213 0.34 10.27 17.53
C LEU A 213 0.62 10.25 16.02
N MET A 214 1.82 9.82 15.65
CA MET A 214 2.20 9.58 14.25
C MET A 214 1.73 8.22 13.71
N ALA A 215 1.27 7.31 14.56
CA ALA A 215 0.97 5.92 14.19
C ALA A 215 0.03 5.79 12.98
N PRO A 216 -1.05 6.59 12.80
CA PRO A 216 -1.89 6.49 11.62
C PRO A 216 -1.12 6.84 10.32
N GLY A 217 -0.28 7.87 10.35
CA GLY A 217 0.57 8.24 9.21
C GLY A 217 1.64 7.17 8.91
N VAL A 218 2.29 6.63 9.96
CA VAL A 218 3.26 5.55 9.83
C VAL A 218 2.60 4.29 9.26
N ALA A 219 1.41 3.92 9.76
CA ALA A 219 0.66 2.76 9.26
C ALA A 219 0.30 2.92 7.78
N THR A 220 -0.15 4.11 7.37
CA THR A 220 -0.43 4.42 5.97
C THR A 220 0.80 4.18 5.08
N MET A 221 1.95 4.73 5.44
CA MET A 221 3.19 4.55 4.66
C MET A 221 3.71 3.12 4.73
N SER A 222 3.48 2.42 5.83
CA SER A 222 3.85 1.01 6.00
C SER A 222 3.16 0.09 5.00
N ILE A 223 1.90 0.35 4.64
CA ILE A 223 1.19 -0.40 3.60
C ILE A 223 1.93 -0.29 2.26
N PHE A 224 2.23 0.94 1.83
CA PHE A 224 2.93 1.17 0.57
C PHE A 224 4.34 0.58 0.59
N THR A 225 5.06 0.70 1.70
CA THR A 225 6.40 0.14 1.87
C THR A 225 6.37 -1.38 1.82
N PHE A 226 5.42 -2.02 2.50
CA PHE A 226 5.27 -3.48 2.47
C PHE A 226 4.97 -3.98 1.06
N ILE A 227 3.96 -3.40 0.39
CA ILE A 227 3.57 -3.78 -0.96
C ILE A 227 4.74 -3.58 -1.94
N GLY A 228 5.45 -2.46 -1.84
CA GLY A 228 6.61 -2.17 -2.67
C GLY A 228 7.75 -3.18 -2.48
N SER A 229 8.04 -3.54 -1.23
CA SER A 229 9.06 -4.54 -0.89
C SER A 229 8.64 -5.96 -1.29
N TRP A 230 7.37 -6.33 -1.03
CA TRP A 230 6.81 -7.64 -1.38
C TRP A 230 6.86 -7.92 -2.88
N ASN A 231 6.57 -6.91 -3.70
CA ASN A 231 6.54 -7.00 -5.15
C ASN A 231 7.91 -6.72 -5.81
N ASN A 232 8.97 -6.49 -5.03
CA ASN A 232 10.28 -6.10 -5.56
C ASN A 232 11.00 -7.28 -6.20
N TYR A 233 10.73 -7.51 -7.47
CA TYR A 233 11.38 -8.53 -8.28
C TYR A 233 12.75 -8.06 -8.80
N LEU A 234 12.83 -6.84 -9.35
CA LEU A 234 14.01 -6.39 -10.08
C LEU A 234 15.25 -6.30 -9.19
N SER A 235 15.14 -5.61 -8.05
CA SER A 235 16.28 -5.49 -7.12
C SER A 235 16.66 -6.84 -6.53
N ALA A 236 15.67 -7.67 -6.17
CA ALA A 236 15.91 -9.01 -5.67
C ALA A 236 16.66 -9.86 -6.71
N ARG A 237 16.23 -9.84 -7.99
CA ARG A 237 16.83 -10.63 -9.06
C ARG A 237 18.26 -10.23 -9.40
N VAL A 238 18.59 -8.94 -9.27
CA VAL A 238 19.95 -8.45 -9.53
C VAL A 238 20.89 -8.71 -8.35
N ILE A 239 20.38 -8.62 -7.12
CA ILE A 239 21.18 -8.75 -5.90
C ILE A 239 21.37 -10.21 -5.49
N LEU A 240 20.30 -11.03 -5.56
CA LEU A 240 20.31 -12.42 -5.08
C LEU A 240 20.61 -13.40 -6.20
N SER A 241 21.55 -14.29 -5.98
CA SER A 241 21.98 -15.30 -6.96
C SER A 241 21.91 -16.74 -6.43
N SER A 242 22.05 -16.95 -5.12
CA SER A 242 22.08 -18.28 -4.51
C SER A 242 20.67 -18.85 -4.33
N LYS A 243 20.55 -20.16 -4.58
CA LYS A 243 19.35 -20.92 -4.23
C LYS A 243 19.04 -20.80 -2.73
N GLY A 244 17.75 -20.77 -2.40
CA GLY A 244 17.28 -20.62 -1.02
C GLY A 244 17.24 -19.17 -0.49
N LYS A 245 17.85 -18.19 -1.20
CA LYS A 245 17.74 -16.77 -0.88
C LYS A 245 16.67 -16.05 -1.73
N GLU A 246 16.15 -16.71 -2.74
CA GLU A 246 15.18 -16.16 -3.69
C GLU A 246 13.91 -15.67 -2.99
N THR A 247 13.36 -14.59 -3.51
CA THR A 247 12.05 -14.08 -3.08
C THR A 247 10.93 -14.76 -3.85
N LEU A 248 9.71 -14.72 -3.35
CA LEU A 248 8.55 -15.35 -4.01
C LEU A 248 8.35 -14.85 -5.46
N PRO A 249 8.44 -13.55 -5.79
CA PRO A 249 8.39 -13.11 -7.18
C PRO A 249 9.49 -13.72 -8.07
N MET A 250 10.70 -13.94 -7.55
CA MET A 250 11.78 -14.60 -8.29
C MET A 250 11.42 -16.06 -8.55
N VAL A 251 10.97 -16.78 -7.53
CA VAL A 251 10.57 -18.19 -7.63
C VAL A 251 9.45 -18.38 -8.65
N ILE A 252 8.40 -17.54 -8.61
CA ILE A 252 7.30 -17.62 -9.59
C ILE A 252 7.78 -17.26 -10.99
N SER A 253 8.67 -16.27 -11.11
CA SER A 253 9.23 -15.89 -12.41
C SER A 253 10.08 -17.00 -13.03
N SER A 254 10.83 -17.76 -12.22
CA SER A 254 11.63 -18.88 -12.72
C SER A 254 10.78 -20.01 -13.29
N LEU A 255 9.59 -20.25 -12.73
CA LEU A 255 8.64 -21.23 -13.27
C LEU A 255 8.21 -20.92 -14.70
N LYS A 256 8.13 -19.62 -15.07
CA LYS A 256 7.80 -19.20 -16.44
C LYS A 256 8.86 -19.59 -17.46
N ALA A 257 10.10 -19.75 -17.03
CA ALA A 257 11.23 -20.12 -17.91
C ALA A 257 11.31 -21.64 -18.18
N LEU A 258 10.53 -22.46 -17.47
CA LEU A 258 10.53 -23.90 -17.69
C LEU A 258 9.84 -24.26 -19.02
N LYS A 259 10.37 -25.24 -19.73
CA LYS A 259 9.84 -25.73 -21.03
C LYS A 259 8.38 -26.19 -20.93
N ILE A 260 7.91 -26.56 -19.75
CA ILE A 260 6.58 -27.08 -19.45
C ILE A 260 5.57 -25.97 -19.05
N TRP A 261 5.94 -24.69 -19.25
CA TRP A 261 5.09 -23.54 -18.92
C TRP A 261 3.65 -23.67 -19.41
N HIS A 262 3.46 -24.02 -20.70
CA HIS A 262 2.12 -24.10 -21.29
C HIS A 262 1.25 -25.21 -20.68
N GLN A 263 1.87 -26.29 -20.19
CA GLN A 263 1.16 -27.41 -19.58
C GLN A 263 0.84 -27.16 -18.09
N ASN A 264 1.54 -26.24 -17.43
CA ASN A 264 1.44 -26.02 -15.99
C ASN A 264 0.96 -24.61 -15.61
N GLN A 265 0.22 -23.94 -16.48
CA GLN A 265 -0.31 -22.59 -16.20
C GLN A 265 -1.11 -22.53 -14.90
N GLY A 266 -1.89 -23.56 -14.57
CA GLY A 266 -2.66 -23.62 -13.32
C GLY A 266 -1.78 -23.52 -12.07
N ALA A 267 -0.62 -24.18 -12.06
CA ALA A 267 0.36 -24.10 -10.97
C ALA A 267 0.94 -22.69 -10.82
N ILE A 268 1.14 -21.98 -11.92
CA ILE A 268 1.65 -20.61 -11.90
C ILE A 268 0.58 -19.63 -11.41
N TYR A 269 -0.68 -19.78 -11.85
CA TYR A 269 -1.80 -19.05 -11.29
C TYR A 269 -1.92 -19.27 -9.78
N LEU A 270 -1.65 -20.51 -9.30
CA LEU A 270 -1.61 -20.80 -7.86
C LEU A 270 -0.48 -20.03 -7.17
N GLY A 271 0.70 -19.95 -7.75
CA GLY A 271 1.79 -19.11 -7.26
C GLY A 271 1.40 -17.63 -7.12
N PHE A 272 0.73 -17.08 -8.13
CA PHE A 272 0.19 -15.73 -8.06
C PHE A 272 -0.91 -15.59 -6.98
N ALA A 273 -1.81 -16.57 -6.87
CA ALA A 273 -2.85 -16.55 -5.83
C ALA A 273 -2.25 -16.54 -4.43
N ILE A 274 -1.20 -17.34 -4.18
CA ILE A 274 -0.43 -17.33 -2.92
C ILE A 274 0.20 -15.94 -2.68
N SER A 275 0.71 -15.30 -3.72
CA SER A 275 1.34 -13.97 -3.62
C SER A 275 0.35 -12.85 -3.24
N ILE A 276 -0.93 -13.01 -3.51
CA ILE A 276 -1.97 -12.03 -3.17
C ILE A 276 -2.28 -12.06 -1.66
N ILE A 277 -2.15 -13.21 -1.00
CA ILE A 277 -2.60 -13.41 0.39
C ILE A 277 -1.98 -12.39 1.36
N PRO A 278 -0.65 -12.18 1.43
CA PRO A 278 -0.07 -11.24 2.38
C PRO A 278 -0.48 -9.79 2.12
N ILE A 279 -0.67 -9.41 0.84
CA ILE A 279 -1.12 -8.06 0.47
C ILE A 279 -2.53 -7.82 1.00
N VAL A 280 -3.44 -8.78 0.82
CA VAL A 280 -4.82 -8.71 1.31
C VAL A 280 -4.83 -8.65 2.84
N VAL A 281 -4.03 -9.50 3.51
CA VAL A 281 -3.90 -9.50 4.97
C VAL A 281 -3.45 -8.14 5.47
N VAL A 282 -2.36 -7.58 4.94
CA VAL A 282 -1.87 -6.25 5.33
C VAL A 282 -2.92 -5.18 5.08
N PHE A 283 -3.63 -5.24 3.94
CA PHE A 283 -4.67 -4.27 3.62
C PHE A 283 -5.85 -4.34 4.60
N ILE A 284 -6.32 -5.53 4.98
CA ILE A 284 -7.42 -5.70 5.95
C ILE A 284 -7.08 -5.06 7.28
N PHE A 285 -5.88 -5.30 7.80
CA PHE A 285 -5.48 -4.75 9.10
C PHE A 285 -5.17 -3.25 9.07
N ALA A 286 -4.71 -2.73 7.95
CA ALA A 286 -4.23 -1.37 7.84
C ALA A 286 -5.22 -0.41 7.17
N SER A 287 -6.29 -0.90 6.53
CA SER A 287 -7.29 -0.09 5.83
C SER A 287 -7.99 0.95 6.73
N LYS A 288 -8.21 0.61 8.00
CA LYS A 288 -8.80 1.56 8.97
C LYS A 288 -7.98 2.84 9.10
N TYR A 289 -6.66 2.76 9.10
CA TYR A 289 -5.78 3.93 9.20
C TYR A 289 -5.78 4.79 7.93
N LEU A 290 -5.98 4.16 6.75
CA LEU A 290 -6.17 4.89 5.48
C LEU A 290 -7.46 5.73 5.51
N ILE A 291 -8.57 5.13 5.98
CA ILE A 291 -9.89 5.79 6.03
C ILE A 291 -9.87 6.96 7.03
N GLU A 292 -9.29 6.78 8.21
CA GLU A 292 -9.16 7.80 9.24
C GLU A 292 -8.38 9.02 8.73
N ASN A 293 -7.28 8.81 8.01
CA ASN A 293 -6.48 9.90 7.44
C ASN A 293 -7.20 10.69 6.33
N ILE A 294 -7.97 10.01 5.48
CA ILE A 294 -8.75 10.65 4.41
C ILE A 294 -9.87 11.50 5.01
N SER A 295 -10.57 10.99 6.03
CA SER A 295 -11.68 11.72 6.69
C SER A 295 -11.18 12.93 7.49
N ALA A 296 -10.02 12.85 8.14
CA ALA A 296 -9.42 13.98 8.84
C ALA A 296 -8.99 15.12 7.90
N GLY A 297 -8.61 14.80 6.66
CA GLY A 297 -8.32 15.81 5.62
C GLY A 297 -9.56 16.48 5.04
N ALA A 298 -10.67 15.75 4.94
CA ALA A 298 -11.92 16.25 4.34
C ALA A 298 -12.73 17.22 5.24
N VAL A 299 -12.49 17.21 6.56
CA VAL A 299 -13.22 18.07 7.53
C VAL A 299 -12.59 19.46 7.68
N LYS A 300 -11.41 19.71 7.10
CA LYS A 300 -10.70 21.01 7.16
C LYS A 300 -10.89 21.90 5.92
N GLY A 301 -11.84 21.54 5.02
CA GLY A 301 -12.22 22.33 3.85
C GLY A 301 -13.56 23.03 4.03
#